data_697916ede9a259d9ecbac75d040922ea
#
_entry.id   697916ede9a259d9ecbac75d040922ea
#
_cell.length_a   1.000
_cell.length_b   1.000
_cell.length_c   1.000
_cell.angle_alpha   90.00
_cell.angle_beta   90.00
_cell.angle_gamma   90.00
#
_symmetry.space_group_name_H-M   'P 1'
#
loop_
_entity.id
_entity.type
_entity.pdbx_description
1 polymer ?
#
loop_
_entity_poly.entity_id
_entity_poly.type
_entity_poly.pdbx_seq_one_letter_code
_entity_poly.pdbx_strand_id
1 'polypeptide(L)'
;MATMVGILSDSHGQVQRTRTAIELLQKAGATEFIHCGDVEEDSVLDTLAGLQAHVVLGNCDRAGPLARYGTRIGLDMQHPSGRITVDGKRIAFTHGDQTDLLQAAIAERVDFLCHGHTHLRRDDMVQGVRVINPGALHRANPFTVALLTPATGALQFITVT
;
A
#
# COMPACT_ATOMS: atom_id res chain seq x y z
N MET A 1 19.14 7.21 9.50
CA MET A 1 17.88 6.87 10.20
C MET A 1 17.10 5.87 9.37
N ALA A 2 16.39 4.97 10.02
CA ALA A 2 15.56 3.97 9.33
C ALA A 2 14.37 4.64 8.64
N THR A 3 14.12 4.25 7.40
CA THR A 3 12.95 4.72 6.64
C THR A 3 11.68 4.06 7.19
N MET A 4 10.62 4.84 7.31
CA MET A 4 9.29 4.36 7.65
C MET A 4 8.39 4.43 6.43
N VAL A 5 7.71 3.32 6.14
CA VAL A 5 6.84 3.17 4.98
C VAL A 5 5.39 3.17 5.45
N GLY A 6 4.62 4.12 4.93
CA GLY A 6 3.17 4.15 5.12
C GLY A 6 2.49 3.24 4.09
N ILE A 7 1.66 2.33 4.56
CA ILE A 7 0.95 1.37 3.70
C ILE A 7 -0.55 1.61 3.84
N LEU A 8 -1.22 1.85 2.72
CA LEU A 8 -2.66 2.06 2.67
C LEU A 8 -3.26 1.33 1.48
N SER A 9 -4.57 1.07 1.53
CA SER A 9 -5.27 0.32 0.49
C SER A 9 -6.78 0.56 0.51
N ASP A 10 -7.42 0.24 -0.60
CA ASP A 10 -8.88 0.19 -0.69
C ASP A 10 -9.53 1.50 -0.27
N SER A 11 -9.10 2.57 -0.93
CA SER A 11 -9.63 3.92 -0.73
C SER A 11 -11.03 4.09 -1.35
N HIS A 12 -11.32 3.40 -2.44
CA HIS A 12 -12.63 3.42 -3.12
C HIS A 12 -13.22 4.83 -3.24
N GLY A 13 -12.43 5.78 -3.74
CA GLY A 13 -12.86 7.16 -3.95
C GLY A 13 -13.00 8.02 -2.70
N GLN A 14 -12.66 7.51 -1.51
CA GLN A 14 -12.76 8.23 -0.24
C GLN A 14 -11.58 9.20 -0.07
N VAL A 15 -11.59 10.28 -0.84
CA VAL A 15 -10.49 11.25 -0.95
C VAL A 15 -10.12 11.85 0.40
N GLN A 16 -11.11 12.35 1.14
CA GLN A 16 -10.86 13.03 2.40
C GLN A 16 -10.29 12.07 3.46
N ARG A 17 -10.82 10.84 3.51
CA ARG A 17 -10.31 9.81 4.43
C ARG A 17 -8.89 9.40 4.05
N THR A 18 -8.60 9.27 2.77
CA THR A 18 -7.26 8.97 2.29
C THR A 18 -6.27 10.07 2.65
N ARG A 19 -6.68 11.34 2.50
CA ARG A 19 -5.86 12.49 2.91
C ARG A 19 -5.55 12.45 4.40
N THR A 20 -6.56 12.24 5.23
CA THR A 20 -6.39 12.10 6.69
C THR A 20 -5.45 10.94 7.03
N ALA A 21 -5.57 9.81 6.35
CA ALA A 21 -4.70 8.66 6.56
C ALA A 21 -3.24 8.98 6.25
N ILE A 22 -2.98 9.68 5.14
CA ILE A 22 -1.62 10.09 4.75
C ILE A 22 -1.05 11.05 5.78
N GLU A 23 -1.83 12.03 6.24
CA GLU A 23 -1.39 12.99 7.27
C GLU A 23 -1.02 12.28 8.58
N LEU A 24 -1.80 11.28 9.00
CA LEU A 24 -1.50 10.48 10.18
C LEU A 24 -0.21 9.68 10.02
N LEU A 25 -0.01 9.08 8.85
CA LEU A 25 1.22 8.35 8.54
C LEU A 25 2.44 9.28 8.53
N GLN A 26 2.34 10.45 7.91
CA GLN A 26 3.42 11.45 7.90
C GLN A 26 3.75 11.93 9.31
N LYS A 27 2.73 12.20 10.12
CA LYS A 27 2.91 12.60 11.51
C LYS A 27 3.61 11.51 12.33
N ALA A 28 3.36 10.25 12.00
CA ALA A 28 4.00 9.10 12.65
C ALA A 28 5.42 8.82 12.12
N GLY A 29 5.87 9.52 11.07
CA GLY A 29 7.23 9.44 10.55
C GLY A 29 7.37 8.80 9.17
N ALA A 30 6.28 8.46 8.49
CA ALA A 30 6.35 7.89 7.14
C ALA A 30 6.93 8.91 6.14
N THR A 31 7.89 8.46 5.35
CA THR A 31 8.51 9.24 4.28
C THR A 31 8.37 8.58 2.91
N GLU A 32 7.94 7.33 2.88
CA GLU A 32 7.70 6.56 1.66
C GLU A 32 6.35 5.86 1.81
N PHE A 33 5.61 5.70 0.69
CA PHE A 33 4.22 5.25 0.75
C PHE A 33 3.96 4.16 -0.28
N ILE A 34 3.13 3.18 0.09
CA ILE A 34 2.62 2.14 -0.81
C ILE A 34 1.09 2.17 -0.74
N HIS A 35 0.44 2.28 -1.90
CA HIS A 35 -1.01 2.08 -2.02
C HIS A 35 -1.27 0.76 -2.74
N CYS A 36 -2.00 -0.14 -2.10
CA CYS A 36 -2.21 -1.51 -2.58
C CYS A 36 -3.46 -1.67 -3.46
N GLY A 37 -3.99 -0.58 -4.03
CA GLY A 37 -5.05 -0.66 -5.05
C GLY A 37 -6.46 -0.36 -4.57
N ASP A 38 -7.38 -0.36 -5.52
CA ASP A 38 -8.76 0.09 -5.38
C ASP A 38 -8.83 1.56 -4.97
N VAL A 39 -8.23 2.41 -5.81
CA VAL A 39 -8.28 3.87 -5.67
C VAL A 39 -9.57 4.45 -6.26
N GLU A 40 -10.01 3.93 -7.39
CA GLU A 40 -11.18 4.28 -8.20
C GLU A 40 -11.14 5.66 -8.84
N GLU A 41 -10.65 6.69 -8.14
CA GLU A 41 -10.73 8.08 -8.57
C GLU A 41 -9.34 8.73 -8.71
N ASP A 42 -9.16 9.55 -9.74
CA ASP A 42 -7.94 10.35 -9.92
C ASP A 42 -7.62 11.18 -8.68
N SER A 43 -8.65 11.70 -8.03
CA SER A 43 -8.53 12.53 -6.83
C SER A 43 -7.90 11.78 -5.64
N VAL A 44 -8.02 10.47 -5.58
CA VAL A 44 -7.30 9.66 -4.58
C VAL A 44 -5.81 9.65 -4.90
N LEU A 45 -5.43 9.49 -6.16
CA LEU A 45 -4.02 9.58 -6.58
C LEU A 45 -3.44 10.96 -6.30
N ASP A 46 -4.24 12.02 -6.46
CA ASP A 46 -3.80 13.39 -6.15
C ASP A 46 -3.35 13.54 -4.69
N THR A 47 -3.93 12.78 -3.76
CA THR A 47 -3.52 12.83 -2.35
C THR A 47 -2.09 12.36 -2.13
N LEU A 48 -1.57 11.56 -3.05
CA LEU A 48 -0.20 11.02 -3.02
C LEU A 48 0.79 11.87 -3.82
N ALA A 49 0.31 12.84 -4.59
CA ALA A 49 1.16 13.68 -5.43
C ALA A 49 2.20 14.44 -4.58
N GLY A 50 3.43 14.48 -5.06
CA GLY A 50 4.55 15.11 -4.35
C GLY A 50 5.18 14.25 -3.27
N LEU A 51 4.62 13.07 -2.98
CA LEU A 51 5.19 12.11 -2.04
C LEU A 51 5.98 11.03 -2.81
N GLN A 52 6.90 10.38 -2.11
CA GLN A 52 7.54 9.18 -2.64
C GLN A 52 6.56 8.01 -2.49
N ALA A 53 5.73 7.81 -3.51
CA ALA A 53 4.63 6.87 -3.44
C ALA A 53 4.67 5.87 -4.60
N HIS A 54 4.41 4.62 -4.26
CA HIS A 54 4.36 3.47 -5.17
C HIS A 54 2.94 2.92 -5.15
N VAL A 55 2.37 2.69 -6.31
CA VAL A 55 0.94 2.34 -6.43
C VAL A 55 0.76 1.14 -7.33
N VAL A 56 0.01 0.15 -6.85
CA VAL A 56 -0.61 -0.86 -7.70
C VAL A 56 -2.11 -0.58 -7.77
N LEU A 57 -2.76 -1.08 -8.81
CA LEU A 57 -4.20 -0.92 -8.99
C LEU A 57 -4.91 -2.23 -8.69
N GLY A 58 -6.18 -2.13 -8.28
CA GLY A 58 -6.99 -3.26 -7.89
C GLY A 58 -8.06 -3.63 -8.91
N ASN A 59 -8.88 -4.62 -8.55
CA ASN A 59 -9.92 -5.15 -9.43
C ASN A 59 -11.06 -4.14 -9.68
N CYS A 60 -11.25 -3.15 -8.81
CA CYS A 60 -12.25 -2.09 -9.01
C CYS A 60 -11.71 -0.90 -9.82
N ASP A 61 -10.43 -0.92 -10.18
CA ASP A 61 -9.79 0.19 -10.86
C ASP A 61 -9.83 0.05 -12.38
N ARG A 62 -10.04 1.19 -13.06
CA ARG A 62 -9.80 1.30 -14.49
C ARG A 62 -8.30 1.50 -14.71
N ALA A 63 -7.59 0.39 -14.84
CA ALA A 63 -6.12 0.35 -14.74
C ALA A 63 -5.42 1.26 -15.76
N GLY A 64 -5.79 1.20 -17.04
CA GLY A 64 -5.12 1.99 -18.07
C GLY A 64 -5.17 3.49 -17.81
N PRO A 65 -6.37 4.10 -17.69
CA PRO A 65 -6.50 5.54 -17.39
C PRO A 65 -5.84 5.95 -16.09
N LEU A 66 -6.03 5.19 -15.01
CA LEU A 66 -5.45 5.53 -13.70
C LEU A 66 -3.93 5.42 -13.69
N ALA A 67 -3.36 4.41 -14.34
CA ALA A 67 -1.91 4.28 -14.45
C ALA A 67 -1.28 5.46 -15.21
N ARG A 68 -1.92 5.87 -16.33
CA ARG A 68 -1.44 7.04 -17.09
C ARG A 68 -1.53 8.32 -16.28
N TYR A 69 -2.64 8.52 -15.57
CA TYR A 69 -2.81 9.69 -14.71
C TYR A 69 -1.78 9.72 -13.59
N GLY A 70 -1.62 8.62 -12.87
CA GLY A 70 -0.66 8.52 -11.77
C GLY A 70 0.77 8.79 -12.22
N THR A 71 1.18 8.23 -13.37
CA THR A 71 2.50 8.48 -13.95
C THR A 71 2.68 9.96 -14.30
N ARG A 72 1.65 10.59 -14.85
CA ARG A 72 1.70 12.01 -15.23
C ARG A 72 1.91 12.92 -14.02
N ILE A 73 1.34 12.59 -12.87
CA ILE A 73 1.51 13.38 -11.64
C ILE A 73 2.71 12.95 -10.80
N GLY A 74 3.58 12.09 -11.33
CA GLY A 74 4.85 11.73 -10.72
C GLY A 74 4.83 10.55 -9.76
N LEU A 75 3.75 9.75 -9.74
CA LEU A 75 3.69 8.54 -8.93
C LEU A 75 4.39 7.36 -9.62
N ASP A 76 4.95 6.45 -8.83
CA ASP A 76 5.52 5.21 -9.31
C ASP A 76 4.41 4.16 -9.45
N MET A 77 3.86 4.03 -10.65
CA MET A 77 2.78 3.10 -10.96
C MET A 77 3.35 1.74 -11.38
N GLN A 78 3.25 0.74 -10.51
CA GLN A 78 3.77 -0.61 -10.75
C GLN A 78 2.65 -1.65 -10.79
N HIS A 79 1.75 -1.53 -11.75
CA HIS A 79 0.60 -2.44 -11.87
C HIS A 79 0.93 -3.65 -12.77
N PRO A 80 0.49 -4.87 -12.46
CA PRO A 80 -0.38 -5.30 -11.35
C PRO A 80 0.37 -5.68 -10.07
N SER A 81 1.68 -5.67 -10.08
CA SER A 81 2.52 -6.03 -8.94
C SER A 81 3.75 -5.15 -8.92
N GLY A 82 4.17 -4.74 -7.73
CA GLY A 82 5.31 -3.86 -7.57
C GLY A 82 6.40 -4.45 -6.68
N ARG A 83 7.60 -3.89 -6.83
CA ARG A 83 8.78 -4.23 -6.04
C ARG A 83 9.56 -2.97 -5.72
N ILE A 84 9.93 -2.81 -4.46
CA ILE A 84 10.86 -1.76 -4.01
C ILE A 84 11.82 -2.35 -3.00
N THR A 85 12.93 -1.67 -2.82
CA THR A 85 13.91 -2.00 -1.77
C THR A 85 14.06 -0.80 -0.85
N VAL A 86 13.87 -1.01 0.45
CA VAL A 86 13.97 0.04 1.46
C VAL A 86 14.91 -0.45 2.55
N ASP A 87 15.97 0.29 2.80
CA ASP A 87 16.99 -0.07 3.80
C ASP A 87 17.51 -1.51 3.64
N GLY A 88 17.71 -1.93 2.38
CA GLY A 88 18.19 -3.27 2.05
C GLY A 88 17.13 -4.37 2.13
N LYS A 89 15.90 -4.07 2.49
CA LYS A 89 14.79 -5.02 2.57
C LYS A 89 13.92 -4.96 1.32
N ARG A 90 13.61 -6.13 0.75
CA ARG A 90 12.76 -6.24 -0.44
C ARG A 90 11.30 -6.28 -0.05
N ILE A 91 10.52 -5.39 -0.62
CA ILE A 91 9.08 -5.30 -0.41
C ILE A 91 8.36 -5.52 -1.73
N ALA A 92 7.51 -6.53 -1.79
CA ALA A 92 6.57 -6.74 -2.88
C ALA A 92 5.20 -6.21 -2.49
N PHE A 93 4.45 -5.72 -3.45
CA PHE A 93 3.08 -5.29 -3.19
C PHE A 93 2.21 -5.55 -4.41
N THR A 94 0.98 -5.96 -4.14
CA THR A 94 -0.05 -6.23 -5.15
C THR A 94 -1.40 -6.05 -4.48
N HIS A 95 -2.48 -5.98 -5.28
CA HIS A 95 -3.79 -5.76 -4.66
C HIS A 95 -4.27 -6.93 -3.80
N GLY A 96 -4.06 -8.16 -4.26
CA GLY A 96 -4.43 -9.37 -3.50
C GLY A 96 -5.59 -10.15 -4.09
N ASP A 97 -6.19 -9.68 -5.19
CA ASP A 97 -7.26 -10.38 -5.91
C ASP A 97 -6.73 -11.50 -6.82
N GLN A 98 -5.44 -11.46 -7.17
CA GLN A 98 -4.79 -12.44 -8.02
C GLN A 98 -3.84 -13.29 -7.18
N THR A 99 -4.26 -14.50 -6.84
CA THR A 99 -3.52 -15.42 -5.97
C THR A 99 -2.14 -15.77 -6.51
N ASP A 100 -1.99 -15.90 -7.83
CA ASP A 100 -0.73 -16.20 -8.48
C ASP A 100 0.33 -15.10 -8.25
N LEU A 101 -0.07 -13.84 -8.17
CA LEU A 101 0.84 -12.74 -7.87
C LEU A 101 1.31 -12.77 -6.40
N LEU A 102 0.44 -13.14 -5.48
CA LEU A 102 0.81 -13.36 -4.08
C LEU A 102 1.81 -14.53 -3.96
N GLN A 103 1.51 -15.64 -4.62
CA GLN A 103 2.37 -16.82 -4.61
C GLN A 103 3.73 -16.54 -5.25
N ALA A 104 3.77 -15.76 -6.33
CA ALA A 104 5.04 -15.36 -6.98
C ALA A 104 5.94 -14.57 -6.03
N ALA A 105 5.39 -13.61 -5.30
CA ALA A 105 6.14 -12.82 -4.34
C ALA A 105 6.69 -13.69 -3.19
N ILE A 106 5.88 -14.63 -2.70
CA ILE A 106 6.32 -15.58 -1.67
C ILE A 106 7.45 -16.47 -2.21
N ALA A 107 7.34 -16.95 -3.44
CA ALA A 107 8.37 -17.78 -4.09
C ALA A 107 9.69 -17.01 -4.28
N GLU A 108 9.62 -15.71 -4.53
CA GLU A 108 10.79 -14.83 -4.63
C GLU A 108 11.50 -14.62 -3.29
N ARG A 109 10.87 -15.00 -2.18
CA ARG A 109 11.38 -14.82 -0.81
C ARG A 109 11.72 -13.37 -0.50
N VAL A 110 10.80 -12.45 -0.85
CA VAL A 110 10.89 -11.05 -0.41
C VAL A 110 10.80 -10.99 1.12
N ASP A 111 11.25 -9.90 1.71
CA ASP A 111 11.17 -9.74 3.16
C ASP A 111 9.73 -9.44 3.60
N PHE A 112 9.03 -8.61 2.82
CA PHE A 112 7.65 -8.19 3.10
C PHE A 112 6.80 -8.28 1.83
N LEU A 113 5.56 -8.71 1.98
CA LEU A 113 4.54 -8.68 0.94
C LEU A 113 3.33 -7.90 1.46
N CYS A 114 3.00 -6.80 0.80
CA CYS A 114 1.86 -5.97 1.15
C CYS A 114 0.72 -6.19 0.18
N HIS A 115 -0.50 -6.30 0.68
CA HIS A 115 -1.69 -6.43 -0.16
C HIS A 115 -2.92 -5.82 0.53
N GLY A 116 -4.01 -5.66 -0.21
CA GLY A 116 -5.30 -5.21 0.28
C GLY A 116 -6.40 -6.21 -0.07
N HIS A 117 -7.45 -5.74 -0.72
CA HIS A 117 -8.59 -6.49 -1.27
C HIS A 117 -9.57 -7.05 -0.24
N THR A 118 -9.10 -7.71 0.82
CA THR A 118 -9.99 -8.31 1.82
C THR A 118 -10.63 -7.30 2.77
N HIS A 119 -10.09 -6.08 2.82
CA HIS A 119 -10.45 -5.03 3.79
C HIS A 119 -10.16 -5.41 5.25
N LEU A 120 -9.36 -6.45 5.48
CA LEU A 120 -9.02 -6.96 6.82
C LEU A 120 -7.53 -6.79 7.09
N ARG A 121 -7.19 -6.27 8.26
CA ARG A 121 -5.78 -6.19 8.68
C ARG A 121 -5.16 -7.59 8.71
N ARG A 122 -3.90 -7.66 8.31
CA ARG A 122 -3.12 -8.89 8.32
C ARG A 122 -1.68 -8.61 8.71
N ASP A 123 -1.13 -9.45 9.54
CA ASP A 123 0.29 -9.46 9.88
C ASP A 123 0.66 -10.89 10.26
N ASP A 124 1.11 -11.67 9.28
CA ASP A 124 1.53 -13.04 9.53
C ASP A 124 2.70 -13.46 8.65
N MET A 125 3.31 -14.60 9.00
CA MET A 125 4.42 -15.17 8.24
C MET A 125 3.92 -16.29 7.34
N VAL A 126 4.29 -16.24 6.07
CA VAL A 126 4.01 -17.29 5.10
C VAL A 126 5.32 -17.69 4.44
N GLN A 127 5.82 -18.90 4.73
CA GLN A 127 7.04 -19.43 4.15
C GLN A 127 8.24 -18.47 4.26
N GLY A 128 8.37 -17.81 5.40
CA GLY A 128 9.44 -16.86 5.68
C GLY A 128 9.24 -15.44 5.18
N VAL A 129 8.12 -15.17 4.51
CA VAL A 129 7.73 -13.82 4.05
C VAL A 129 6.71 -13.23 5.02
N ARG A 130 6.95 -12.02 5.48
CA ARG A 130 5.97 -11.32 6.31
C ARG A 130 4.92 -10.68 5.44
N VAL A 131 3.67 -11.13 5.60
CA VAL A 131 2.54 -10.68 4.77
C VAL A 131 1.71 -9.69 5.56
N ILE A 132 1.52 -8.50 4.98
CA ILE A 132 0.87 -7.36 5.63
C ILE A 132 -0.30 -6.89 4.79
N ASN A 133 -1.46 -6.73 5.43
CA ASN A 133 -2.59 -6.00 4.87
C ASN A 133 -2.88 -4.82 5.81
N PRO A 134 -2.83 -3.57 5.34
CA PRO A 134 -3.02 -2.42 6.22
C PRO A 134 -4.45 -2.24 6.72
N GLY A 135 -5.39 -3.04 6.22
CA GLY A 135 -6.80 -2.77 6.34
C GLY A 135 -7.28 -1.87 5.20
N ALA A 136 -8.47 -1.33 5.31
CA ALA A 136 -9.08 -0.56 4.22
C ALA A 136 -9.59 0.80 4.71
N LEU A 137 -9.76 1.72 3.76
CA LEU A 137 -10.33 3.04 3.98
C LEU A 137 -11.80 3.12 3.51
N HIS A 138 -12.37 1.97 3.20
CA HIS A 138 -13.76 1.81 2.78
C HIS A 138 -14.26 0.44 3.23
N ARG A 139 -15.53 0.37 3.65
CA ARG A 139 -16.18 -0.89 4.11
C ARG A 139 -15.30 -1.68 5.08
N ALA A 140 -14.84 -1.02 6.11
CA ALA A 140 -14.06 -1.62 7.18
C ALA A 140 -14.44 -0.94 8.51
N ASN A 141 -14.24 -1.65 9.61
CA ASN A 141 -14.48 -1.12 10.96
C ASN A 141 -13.45 -1.73 11.93
N PRO A 142 -12.48 -0.94 12.40
CA PRO A 142 -12.21 0.46 12.04
C PRO A 142 -11.54 0.59 10.66
N PHE A 143 -11.46 1.82 10.13
CA PHE A 143 -10.57 2.13 9.01
C PHE A 143 -9.14 2.18 9.52
N THR A 144 -8.22 1.54 8.84
CA THR A 144 -6.82 1.47 9.28
C THR A 144 -5.85 1.60 8.12
N VAL A 145 -4.64 2.02 8.47
CA VAL A 145 -3.44 2.00 7.66
C VAL A 145 -2.30 1.39 8.48
N ALA A 146 -1.17 1.10 7.86
CA ALA A 146 -0.03 0.51 8.55
C ALA A 146 1.23 1.35 8.37
N LEU A 147 2.05 1.39 9.40
CA LEU A 147 3.37 2.00 9.38
C LEU A 147 4.41 0.92 9.61
N LEU A 148 5.25 0.68 8.61
CA LEU A 148 6.30 -0.34 8.64
C LEU A 148 7.67 0.33 8.68
N THR A 149 8.54 -0.14 9.56
CA THR A 149 9.96 0.17 9.55
C THR A 149 10.71 -1.07 9.04
N PRO A 150 11.05 -1.15 7.74
CA PRO A 150 11.61 -2.39 7.19
C PRO A 150 12.90 -2.83 7.86
N ALA A 151 13.78 -1.89 8.21
CA ALA A 151 15.07 -2.22 8.82
C ALA A 151 14.95 -3.00 10.13
N THR A 152 13.91 -2.76 10.93
CA THR A 152 13.69 -3.40 12.24
C THR A 152 12.57 -4.42 12.23
N GLY A 153 11.67 -4.35 11.24
CA GLY A 153 10.44 -5.14 11.20
C GLY A 153 9.33 -4.60 12.09
N ALA A 154 9.49 -3.42 12.68
CA ALA A 154 8.43 -2.80 13.49
C ALA A 154 7.23 -2.46 12.62
N LEU A 155 6.05 -2.86 13.05
CA LEU A 155 4.78 -2.61 12.36
C LEU A 155 3.75 -2.06 13.35
N GLN A 156 3.07 -1.00 12.96
CA GLN A 156 2.00 -0.38 13.73
C GLN A 156 0.79 -0.17 12.83
N PHE A 157 -0.38 -0.59 13.27
CA PHE A 157 -1.64 -0.21 12.62
C PHE A 157 -2.14 1.09 13.23
N ILE A 158 -2.58 2.01 12.39
CA ILE A 158 -3.10 3.32 12.80
C ILE A 158 -4.57 3.40 12.38
N THR A 159 -5.43 3.69 13.35
CA THR A 159 -6.86 3.89 13.09
C THR A 159 -7.09 5.27 12.47
N VAL A 160 -7.90 5.30 11.42
CA VAL A 160 -8.29 6.54 10.72
C VAL A 160 -9.73 6.87 11.09
N THR A 161 -9.92 8.01 11.72
CA THR A 161 -11.25 8.46 12.19
C THR A 161 -11.81 9.58 11.32
#